data_89baea2d15baedaaeaa162fd244adf06
#
_entry.id   89baea2d15baedaaeaa162fd244adf06
#
_cell.length_a   1.000
_cell.length_b   1.000
_cell.length_c   1.000
_cell.angle_alpha   90.00
_cell.angle_beta   90.00
_cell.angle_gamma   90.00
#
_symmetry.space_group_name_H-M   'P 1'
#
loop_
_entity.id
_entity.type
_entity.pdbx_description
1 polymer ?
#
loop_
_entity_poly.entity_id
_entity_poly.type
_entity_poly.pdbx_seq_one_letter_code
_entity_poly.pdbx_strand_id
1 'polypeptide(L)'
;FCGKEITYKKVIENLNIIDFEYFFEITNNIIKRNTSECLNILNEILNNGFNAHNFITKLTEHFRNLLISKDNETINLLNESVNIKEKIKTQSDLINPNDLLKAMELCNKADLDYKKSSHPRLLIEMTLIQLCNINNTIIHSEKEEKKNIILKNDSKNQNNDQIIHLKK
;
A
#
# COMPACT_ATOMS: atom_id res chain seq x y z
N PHE A 1 -18.74 -0.10 33.43
CA PHE A 1 -18.71 0.18 32.01
C PHE A 1 -19.00 -1.05 31.16
N CYS A 2 -18.44 -2.19 31.47
CA CYS A 2 -18.82 -3.46 30.84
C CYS A 2 -19.66 -4.24 31.81
N GLY A 3 -20.84 -4.75 31.39
CA GLY A 3 -21.61 -5.69 32.17
C GLY A 3 -20.80 -6.96 32.49
N LYS A 4 -21.40 -7.97 33.13
CA LYS A 4 -20.71 -9.16 33.63
C LYS A 4 -19.92 -10.00 32.60
N GLU A 5 -20.02 -9.71 31.28
CA GLU A 5 -19.28 -10.39 30.23
C GLU A 5 -18.37 -9.39 29.48
N ILE A 6 -17.08 -9.49 29.68
CA ILE A 6 -16.05 -8.78 28.94
C ILE A 6 -15.66 -9.67 27.75
N THR A 7 -16.16 -9.31 26.55
CA THR A 7 -15.73 -9.96 25.31
C THR A 7 -14.64 -9.13 24.65
N TYR A 8 -13.71 -9.79 23.92
CA TYR A 8 -12.65 -9.14 23.14
C TYR A 8 -13.20 -7.99 22.27
N LYS A 9 -14.31 -8.22 21.59
CA LYS A 9 -14.98 -7.20 20.75
C LYS A 9 -15.38 -5.96 21.55
N LYS A 10 -15.98 -6.11 22.72
CA LYS A 10 -16.36 -4.98 23.59
C LYS A 10 -15.16 -4.21 24.13
N VAL A 11 -14.03 -4.89 24.37
CA VAL A 11 -12.78 -4.24 24.79
C VAL A 11 -12.21 -3.38 23.66
N ILE A 12 -12.13 -3.90 22.45
CA ILE A 12 -11.66 -3.17 21.24
C ILE A 12 -12.54 -1.94 21.00
N GLU A 13 -13.86 -2.09 20.98
CA GLU A 13 -14.81 -0.98 20.79
C GLU A 13 -14.64 0.11 21.87
N ASN A 14 -14.49 -0.28 23.15
CA ASN A 14 -14.34 0.68 24.25
C ASN A 14 -12.97 1.37 24.28
N LEU A 15 -11.90 0.70 23.82
CA LEU A 15 -10.56 1.26 23.76
C LEU A 15 -10.30 2.07 22.46
N ASN A 16 -11.27 2.10 21.54
CA ASN A 16 -11.15 2.76 20.23
C ASN A 16 -9.91 2.30 19.45
N ILE A 17 -9.59 1.00 19.53
CA ILE A 17 -8.49 0.34 18.83
C ILE A 17 -9.04 -0.32 17.57
N ILE A 18 -8.49 0.03 16.41
CA ILE A 18 -8.84 -0.63 15.14
C ILE A 18 -8.28 -2.05 15.18
N ASP A 19 -9.15 -3.05 14.93
CA ASP A 19 -8.75 -4.46 14.92
C ASP A 19 -7.73 -4.74 13.80
N PHE A 20 -6.75 -5.61 14.08
CA PHE A 20 -5.77 -6.08 13.10
C PHE A 20 -6.41 -6.69 11.86
N GLU A 21 -7.56 -7.34 11.98
CA GLU A 21 -8.25 -7.99 10.86
C GLU A 21 -8.61 -6.98 9.75
N TYR A 22 -8.98 -5.74 10.07
CA TYR A 22 -9.22 -4.70 9.07
C TYR A 22 -7.98 -4.40 8.21
N PHE A 23 -6.79 -4.41 8.78
CA PHE A 23 -5.56 -4.16 8.03
C PHE A 23 -5.18 -5.32 7.13
N PHE A 24 -5.41 -6.56 7.58
CA PHE A 24 -5.26 -7.74 6.72
C PHE A 24 -6.25 -7.71 5.56
N GLU A 25 -7.50 -7.37 5.82
CA GLU A 25 -8.55 -7.33 4.80
C GLU A 25 -8.31 -6.22 3.77
N ILE A 26 -8.00 -5.00 4.21
CA ILE A 26 -7.64 -3.88 3.33
C ILE A 26 -6.43 -4.23 2.47
N THR A 27 -5.39 -4.80 3.05
CA THR A 27 -4.19 -5.18 2.31
C THR A 27 -4.48 -6.25 1.26
N ASN A 28 -5.33 -7.24 1.57
CA ASN A 28 -5.78 -8.24 0.60
C ASN A 28 -6.57 -7.61 -0.55
N ASN A 29 -7.41 -6.60 -0.27
CA ASN A 29 -8.14 -5.88 -1.30
C ASN A 29 -7.24 -4.96 -2.13
N ILE A 30 -6.20 -4.36 -1.55
CA ILE A 30 -5.16 -3.63 -2.28
C ILE A 30 -4.43 -4.57 -3.25
N ILE A 31 -4.02 -5.76 -2.82
CA ILE A 31 -3.38 -6.77 -3.68
C ILE A 31 -4.30 -7.15 -4.85
N LYS A 32 -5.59 -7.33 -4.57
CA LYS A 32 -6.62 -7.67 -5.57
C LYS A 32 -7.06 -6.47 -6.43
N ARG A 33 -6.58 -5.26 -6.12
CA ARG A 33 -6.99 -4.00 -6.76
C ARG A 33 -8.49 -3.70 -6.62
N ASN A 34 -9.09 -4.19 -5.55
CA ASN A 34 -10.50 -3.98 -5.24
C ASN A 34 -10.70 -2.65 -4.48
N THR A 35 -10.62 -1.55 -5.21
CA THR A 35 -10.73 -0.20 -4.65
C THR A 35 -12.06 0.02 -3.94
N SER A 36 -13.16 -0.49 -4.50
CA SER A 36 -14.50 -0.32 -3.92
C SER A 36 -14.57 -0.91 -2.52
N GLU A 37 -14.02 -2.11 -2.32
CA GLU A 37 -14.03 -2.76 -1.02
C GLU A 37 -13.10 -2.07 -0.02
N CYS A 38 -11.94 -1.57 -0.44
CA CYS A 38 -11.08 -0.75 0.41
C CYS A 38 -11.81 0.50 0.95
N LEU A 39 -12.61 1.16 0.10
CA LEU A 39 -13.40 2.32 0.50
C LEU A 39 -14.58 1.95 1.41
N ASN A 40 -15.23 0.79 1.20
CA ASN A 40 -16.28 0.28 2.07
C ASN A 40 -15.75 -0.01 3.47
N ILE A 41 -14.62 -0.70 3.58
CA ILE A 41 -13.96 -1.00 4.87
C ILE A 41 -13.56 0.29 5.57
N LEU A 42 -12.98 1.27 4.87
CA LEU A 42 -12.67 2.58 5.45
C LEU A 42 -13.95 3.24 6.00
N ASN A 43 -15.04 3.22 5.23
CA ASN A 43 -16.31 3.81 5.66
C ASN A 43 -16.86 3.11 6.91
N GLU A 44 -16.76 1.80 7.00
CA GLU A 44 -17.14 1.03 8.20
C GLU A 44 -16.29 1.44 9.42
N ILE A 45 -14.98 1.53 9.28
CA ILE A 45 -14.05 1.97 10.33
C ILE A 45 -14.46 3.37 10.83
N LEU A 46 -14.70 4.31 9.92
CA LEU A 46 -15.08 5.68 10.29
C LEU A 46 -16.46 5.75 10.94
N ASN A 47 -17.44 4.97 10.46
CA ASN A 47 -18.78 4.89 11.04
C ASN A 47 -18.78 4.27 12.45
N ASN A 48 -17.83 3.39 12.74
CA ASN A 48 -17.59 2.84 14.07
C ASN A 48 -16.86 3.84 15.01
N GLY A 49 -16.63 5.08 14.55
CA GLY A 49 -16.07 6.17 15.35
C GLY A 49 -14.54 6.21 15.40
N PHE A 50 -13.84 5.38 14.62
CA PHE A 50 -12.38 5.40 14.55
C PHE A 50 -11.88 6.62 13.78
N ASN A 51 -10.69 7.10 14.17
CA ASN A 51 -10.08 8.27 13.56
C ASN A 51 -9.33 7.89 12.28
N ALA A 52 -9.59 8.61 11.18
CA ALA A 52 -8.95 8.36 9.89
C ALA A 52 -7.41 8.57 9.91
N HIS A 53 -6.90 9.49 10.75
CA HIS A 53 -5.45 9.67 10.93
C HIS A 53 -4.82 8.44 11.60
N ASN A 54 -5.45 7.95 12.66
CA ASN A 54 -5.00 6.72 13.33
C ASN A 54 -5.03 5.52 12.39
N PHE A 55 -6.04 5.43 11.53
CA PHE A 55 -6.15 4.39 10.51
C PHE A 55 -4.94 4.40 9.56
N ILE A 56 -4.56 5.55 8.97
CA ILE A 56 -3.43 5.61 8.02
C ILE A 56 -2.09 5.31 8.70
N THR A 57 -1.90 5.77 9.94
CA THR A 57 -0.70 5.48 10.73
C THR A 57 -0.57 3.98 10.98
N LYS A 58 -1.67 3.32 11.38
CA LYS A 58 -1.70 1.89 11.64
C LYS A 58 -1.57 1.04 10.37
N LEU A 59 -2.10 1.51 9.24
CA LEU A 59 -1.89 0.87 7.94
C LEU A 59 -0.40 0.93 7.54
N THR A 60 0.27 2.05 7.81
CA THR A 60 1.73 2.18 7.59
C THR A 60 2.52 1.20 8.46
N GLU A 61 2.16 1.06 9.73
CA GLU A 61 2.73 0.06 10.62
C GLU A 61 2.53 -1.37 10.08
N HIS A 62 1.35 -1.66 9.57
CA HIS A 62 1.06 -2.97 9.00
C HIS A 62 1.96 -3.27 7.78
N PHE A 63 2.10 -2.34 6.83
CA PHE A 63 3.03 -2.51 5.69
C PHE A 63 4.48 -2.66 6.14
N ARG A 64 4.93 -1.90 7.15
CA ARG A 64 6.25 -2.10 7.75
C ARG A 64 6.41 -3.51 8.32
N ASN A 65 5.42 -4.01 9.04
CA ASN A 65 5.45 -5.34 9.64
C ASN A 65 5.50 -6.44 8.55
N LEU A 66 4.77 -6.26 7.44
CA LEU A 66 4.87 -7.14 6.27
C LEU A 66 6.29 -7.10 5.67
N LEU A 67 6.91 -5.93 5.55
CA LEU A 67 8.26 -5.79 5.00
C LEU A 67 9.31 -6.45 5.90
N ILE A 68 9.24 -6.24 7.21
CA ILE A 68 10.14 -6.85 8.20
C ILE A 68 9.99 -8.37 8.21
N SER A 69 8.80 -8.90 8.03
CA SER A 69 8.54 -10.34 8.03
C SER A 69 9.06 -11.08 6.80
N LYS A 70 9.53 -10.36 5.77
CA LYS A 70 10.19 -10.96 4.59
C LYS A 70 11.40 -11.79 4.97
N ASP A 71 12.16 -11.33 5.95
CA ASP A 71 13.33 -12.01 6.46
C ASP A 71 13.02 -12.71 7.79
N ASN A 72 13.44 -13.97 7.90
CA ASN A 72 13.24 -14.79 9.08
C ASN A 72 14.04 -14.30 10.30
N GLU A 73 15.14 -13.56 10.10
CA GLU A 73 15.92 -12.99 11.19
C GLU A 73 15.20 -11.79 11.79
N THR A 74 14.56 -10.97 10.96
CA THR A 74 13.91 -9.73 11.39
C THR A 74 12.47 -9.92 11.88
N ILE A 75 11.80 -11.04 11.58
CA ILE A 75 10.44 -11.32 12.07
C ILE A 75 10.34 -11.33 13.61
N ASN A 76 11.46 -11.64 14.30
CA ASN A 76 11.54 -11.62 15.75
C ASN A 76 11.46 -10.21 16.34
N LEU A 77 11.70 -9.17 15.54
CA LEU A 77 11.54 -7.75 15.94
C LEU A 77 10.06 -7.34 16.07
N LEU A 78 9.13 -8.17 15.58
CA LEU A 78 7.70 -7.92 15.74
C LEU A 78 7.27 -8.32 17.16
N ASN A 79 6.73 -7.34 17.89
CA ASN A 79 6.19 -7.56 19.25
C ASN A 79 4.74 -8.10 19.21
N GLU A 80 4.51 -9.12 18.37
CA GLU A 80 3.20 -9.69 18.10
C GLU A 80 3.14 -11.15 18.58
N SER A 81 1.93 -11.66 18.81
CA SER A 81 1.72 -13.09 19.12
C SER A 81 2.15 -13.98 17.95
N VAL A 82 2.45 -15.25 18.22
CA VAL A 82 2.87 -16.23 17.21
C VAL A 82 1.86 -16.30 16.06
N ASN A 83 0.57 -16.38 16.37
CA ASN A 83 -0.50 -16.47 15.38
C ASN A 83 -0.56 -15.23 14.47
N ILE A 84 -0.34 -14.04 15.02
CA ILE A 84 -0.31 -12.80 14.24
C ILE A 84 0.94 -12.75 13.35
N LYS A 85 2.11 -13.18 13.87
CA LYS A 85 3.35 -13.27 13.06
C LYS A 85 3.18 -14.20 11.87
N GLU A 86 2.53 -15.35 12.05
CA GLU A 86 2.24 -16.28 10.95
C GLU A 86 1.31 -15.66 9.88
N LYS A 87 0.25 -14.96 10.30
CA LYS A 87 -0.63 -14.22 9.37
C LYS A 87 0.14 -13.14 8.61
N ILE A 88 0.96 -12.35 9.30
CA ILE A 88 1.81 -11.31 8.69
C ILE A 88 2.76 -11.94 7.67
N LYS A 89 3.44 -13.03 8.02
CA LYS A 89 4.36 -13.74 7.12
C LYS A 89 3.64 -14.23 5.87
N THR A 90 2.49 -14.90 6.04
CA THR A 90 1.69 -15.42 4.94
C THR A 90 1.25 -14.30 3.98
N GLN A 91 0.76 -13.18 4.50
CA GLN A 91 0.35 -12.05 3.67
C GLN A 91 1.55 -11.35 3.01
N SER A 92 2.66 -11.25 3.73
CA SER A 92 3.91 -10.69 3.22
C SER A 92 4.38 -11.40 1.95
N ASP A 93 4.27 -12.73 1.87
CA ASP A 93 4.72 -13.51 0.73
C ASP A 93 3.93 -13.20 -0.57
N LEU A 94 2.76 -12.59 -0.46
CA LEU A 94 1.92 -12.16 -1.59
C LEU A 94 2.32 -10.81 -2.20
N ILE A 95 3.21 -10.03 -1.57
CA ILE A 95 3.51 -8.65 -1.97
C ILE A 95 5.00 -8.49 -2.24
N ASN A 96 5.35 -7.78 -3.31
CA ASN A 96 6.74 -7.44 -3.61
C ASN A 96 7.28 -6.41 -2.59
N PRO A 97 8.54 -6.53 -2.10
CA PRO A 97 9.14 -5.55 -1.19
C PRO A 97 9.11 -4.11 -1.71
N ASN A 98 9.33 -3.90 -3.02
CA ASN A 98 9.26 -2.56 -3.62
C ASN A 98 7.85 -1.96 -3.58
N ASP A 99 6.80 -2.78 -3.67
CA ASP A 99 5.42 -2.32 -3.57
C ASP A 99 5.08 -1.95 -2.13
N LEU A 100 5.60 -2.69 -1.14
CA LEU A 100 5.48 -2.32 0.27
C LEU A 100 6.16 -0.99 0.58
N LEU A 101 7.37 -0.74 0.06
CA LEU A 101 8.05 0.54 0.21
C LEU A 101 7.24 1.70 -0.36
N LYS A 102 6.71 1.55 -1.58
CA LYS A 102 5.84 2.56 -2.20
C LYS A 102 4.54 2.78 -1.42
N ALA A 103 3.95 1.70 -0.91
CA ALA A 103 2.76 1.79 -0.07
C ALA A 103 3.03 2.61 1.21
N MET A 104 4.17 2.36 1.86
CA MET A 104 4.59 3.13 3.03
C MET A 104 4.86 4.60 2.69
N GLU A 105 5.48 4.91 1.55
CA GLU A 105 5.69 6.27 1.07
C GLU A 105 4.37 7.03 0.87
N LEU A 106 3.37 6.40 0.21
CA LEU A 106 2.05 6.98 0.01
C LEU A 106 1.34 7.25 1.33
N CYS A 107 1.36 6.28 2.25
CA CYS A 107 0.77 6.43 3.57
C CYS A 107 1.47 7.51 4.40
N ASN A 108 2.79 7.55 4.39
CA ASN A 108 3.57 8.57 5.10
C ASN A 108 3.30 9.98 4.55
N LYS A 109 3.16 10.13 3.24
CA LYS A 109 2.76 11.40 2.63
C LYS A 109 1.38 11.83 3.10
N ALA A 110 0.41 10.91 3.11
CA ALA A 110 -0.94 11.19 3.60
C ALA A 110 -0.95 11.57 5.08
N ASP A 111 -0.14 10.91 5.92
CA ASP A 111 0.03 11.22 7.34
C ASP A 111 0.55 12.66 7.56
N LEU A 112 1.59 13.05 6.84
CA LEU A 112 2.18 14.39 6.89
C LEU A 112 1.21 15.48 6.42
N ASP A 113 0.42 15.19 5.38
CA ASP A 113 -0.52 16.13 4.79
C ASP A 113 -1.86 16.20 5.54
N TYR A 114 -2.16 15.20 6.39
CA TYR A 114 -3.45 15.05 7.06
C TYR A 114 -3.88 16.31 7.83
N LYS A 115 -2.99 16.86 8.64
CA LYS A 115 -3.27 18.05 9.48
C LYS A 115 -3.45 19.33 8.68
N LYS A 116 -2.88 19.39 7.47
CA LYS A 116 -2.93 20.56 6.56
C LYS A 116 -4.10 20.47 5.58
N SER A 117 -4.70 19.29 5.44
CA SER A 117 -5.78 19.07 4.48
C SER A 117 -7.07 19.69 4.93
N SER A 118 -7.74 20.43 4.04
CA SER A 118 -9.11 20.91 4.25
C SER A 118 -10.14 19.78 4.19
N HIS A 119 -9.78 18.65 3.58
CA HIS A 119 -10.64 17.47 3.41
C HIS A 119 -9.90 16.19 3.79
N PRO A 120 -9.63 15.96 5.10
CA PRO A 120 -8.82 14.82 5.56
C PRO A 120 -9.37 13.46 5.12
N ARG A 121 -10.69 13.28 5.12
CA ARG A 121 -11.33 12.04 4.67
C ARG A 121 -11.01 11.76 3.20
N LEU A 122 -11.19 12.75 2.33
CA LEU A 122 -10.90 12.62 0.90
C LEU A 122 -9.42 12.27 0.65
N LEU A 123 -8.49 12.86 1.43
CA LEU A 123 -7.08 12.54 1.36
C LEU A 123 -6.82 11.04 1.59
N ILE A 124 -7.45 10.45 2.62
CA ILE A 124 -7.29 9.01 2.91
C ILE A 124 -7.94 8.15 1.83
N GLU A 125 -9.14 8.50 1.34
CA GLU A 125 -9.80 7.80 0.24
C GLU A 125 -8.92 7.80 -1.04
N MET A 126 -8.34 8.95 -1.40
CA MET A 126 -7.40 9.06 -2.53
C MET A 126 -6.15 8.21 -2.32
N THR A 127 -5.63 8.17 -1.10
CA THR A 127 -4.47 7.32 -0.76
C THR A 127 -4.78 5.84 -0.96
N LEU A 128 -5.95 5.36 -0.52
CA LEU A 128 -6.38 3.97 -0.77
C LEU A 128 -6.53 3.67 -2.26
N ILE A 129 -7.08 4.60 -3.04
CA ILE A 129 -7.17 4.46 -4.50
C ILE A 129 -5.77 4.34 -5.12
N GLN A 130 -4.81 5.15 -4.69
CA GLN A 130 -3.43 5.09 -5.16
C GLN A 130 -2.75 3.78 -4.76
N LEU A 131 -2.94 3.29 -3.53
CA LEU A 131 -2.44 2.01 -3.05
C LEU A 131 -2.92 0.84 -3.92
N CYS A 132 -4.19 0.81 -4.30
CA CYS A 132 -4.74 -0.20 -5.20
C CYS A 132 -4.14 -0.16 -6.63
N ASN A 133 -3.48 0.94 -7.00
CA ASN A 133 -2.93 1.17 -8.33
C ASN A 133 -1.38 1.22 -8.39
N ILE A 134 -0.67 0.88 -7.31
CA ILE A 134 0.81 0.96 -7.22
C ILE A 134 1.49 0.29 -8.42
N ASN A 135 1.05 -0.91 -8.82
CA ASN A 135 1.66 -1.65 -9.92
C ASN A 135 1.36 -1.09 -11.33
N ASN A 136 0.35 -0.24 -11.48
CA ASN A 136 0.04 0.37 -12.78
C ASN A 136 1.05 1.44 -13.18
N THR A 137 1.70 2.10 -12.23
CA THR A 137 2.67 3.16 -12.48
C THR A 137 3.96 2.60 -13.10
N ILE A 138 4.35 1.36 -12.75
CA ILE A 138 5.56 0.71 -13.27
C ILE A 138 5.37 0.23 -14.71
N ILE A 139 4.19 -0.29 -15.06
CA ILE A 139 3.91 -0.78 -16.41
C ILE A 139 3.94 0.37 -17.45
N HIS A 140 3.52 1.57 -17.04
CA HIS A 140 3.59 2.74 -17.92
C HIS A 140 5.03 3.25 -18.10
N SER A 141 5.83 3.33 -17.04
CA SER A 141 7.23 3.78 -17.14
C SER A 141 8.10 2.81 -17.95
N GLU A 142 7.97 1.50 -17.75
CA GLU A 142 8.71 0.51 -18.54
C GLU A 142 8.29 0.48 -20.02
N LYS A 143 7.01 0.74 -20.33
CA LYS A 143 6.55 0.85 -21.74
C LYS A 143 7.04 2.12 -22.40
N GLU A 144 7.09 3.23 -21.68
CA GLU A 144 7.62 4.50 -22.21
C GLU A 144 9.13 4.46 -22.40
N GLU A 145 9.89 3.86 -21.46
CA GLU A 145 11.33 3.66 -21.63
C GLU A 145 11.66 2.76 -22.81
N LYS A 146 10.96 1.60 -22.95
CA LYS A 146 11.14 0.71 -24.10
C LYS A 146 10.77 1.40 -25.43
N LYS A 147 9.70 2.20 -25.46
CA LYS A 147 9.30 2.96 -26.66
C LYS A 147 10.34 4.02 -27.02
N ASN A 148 10.90 4.71 -26.04
CA ASN A 148 11.94 5.72 -26.24
C ASN A 148 13.29 5.11 -26.69
N ILE A 149 13.62 3.90 -26.24
CA ILE A 149 14.81 3.16 -26.69
C ILE A 149 14.65 2.70 -28.15
N ILE A 150 13.48 2.20 -28.54
CA ILE A 150 13.19 1.79 -29.91
C ILE A 150 13.28 2.99 -30.85
N LEU A 151 12.64 4.13 -30.52
CA LEU A 151 12.70 5.35 -31.32
C LEU A 151 14.12 5.92 -31.49
N LYS A 152 14.98 5.79 -30.47
CA LYS A 152 16.40 6.21 -30.56
C LYS A 152 17.23 5.27 -31.44
N ASN A 153 16.91 3.98 -31.48
CA ASN A 153 17.60 3.02 -32.33
C ASN A 153 17.22 3.15 -33.80
N ASP A 154 15.95 3.40 -34.09
CA ASP A 154 15.46 3.65 -35.46
C ASP A 154 16.07 4.95 -36.06
N SER A 155 16.21 5.99 -35.24
CA SER A 155 16.83 7.25 -35.65
C SER A 155 18.32 7.10 -35.94
N LYS A 156 19.03 6.18 -35.25
CA LYS A 156 20.45 5.89 -35.53
C LYS A 156 20.64 5.08 -36.81
N ASN A 157 19.74 4.15 -37.12
CA ASN A 157 19.82 3.34 -38.34
C ASN A 157 19.53 4.17 -39.59
N GLN A 158 18.59 5.10 -39.55
CA GLN A 158 18.30 5.99 -40.68
C GLN A 158 19.46 6.95 -41.02
N ASN A 159 20.23 7.41 -40.01
CA ASN A 159 21.41 8.24 -40.24
C ASN A 159 22.60 7.47 -40.83
N ASN A 160 22.73 6.17 -40.57
CA ASN A 160 23.77 5.33 -41.14
C ASN A 160 23.52 5.00 -42.63
N ASP A 161 22.27 4.80 -43.02
CA ASP A 161 21.91 4.53 -44.41
C ASP A 161 22.12 5.76 -45.34
N GLN A 162 21.92 7.00 -44.83
CA GLN A 162 22.19 8.23 -45.57
C GLN A 162 23.69 8.51 -45.83
N ILE A 163 24.57 8.04 -44.92
CA ILE A 163 26.02 8.23 -45.08
C ILE A 163 26.62 7.26 -46.11
N ILE A 164 26.01 6.11 -46.35
CA ILE A 164 26.44 5.12 -47.33
C ILE A 164 26.12 5.57 -48.78
N HIS A 165 25.05 6.32 -48.97
CA HIS A 165 24.65 6.81 -50.29
C HIS A 165 25.42 8.06 -50.79
N LEU A 166 26.21 8.74 -49.94
CA LEU A 166 27.01 9.92 -50.27
C LEU A 166 28.46 9.61 -50.62
N LYS A 167 28.86 8.32 -50.68
CA LYS A 167 30.24 7.90 -51.01
C LYS A 167 30.36 7.04 -52.29
N LYS A 168 29.44 7.25 -53.25
CA LYS A 168 29.59 6.70 -54.61
C LYS A 168 29.72 7.80 -55.62
#